data_8e34b2a7c7538078fa65e805278a21a5
#
_entry.id   8e34b2a7c7538078fa65e805278a21a5
#
_cell.length_a   1.000
_cell.length_b   1.000
_cell.length_c   1.000
_cell.angle_alpha   90.00
_cell.angle_beta   90.00
_cell.angle_gamma   90.00
#
_symmetry.space_group_name_H-M   'P 1'
#
loop_
_entity.id
_entity.type
_entity.pdbx_description
1 polymer ?
#
loop_
_entity_poly.entity_id
_entity_poly.type
_entity_poly.pdbx_seq_one_letter_code
_entity_poly.pdbx_strand_id
1 'polypeptide(L)'
;TDAETDEAMKFVEYSMNDGYTSTLSIAPEGKFPVRRGNSSDSEAFVKAWSKLPVGVDRKAPLSELYAQEMIDEIVSGLSVAKRWGVSEGQLSLASKIINSQAINRIVRQYTDDEISASAAVAAMNKELSQIN
;
A
#
# COMPACT_ATOMS: atom_id res chain seq x y z
N THR A 1 3.81 32.46 -11.97
CA THR A 1 2.74 33.46 -12.27
C THR A 1 1.41 32.91 -11.79
N ASP A 2 0.41 33.77 -11.60
CA ASP A 2 -0.94 33.37 -11.17
C ASP A 2 -1.56 32.36 -12.16
N ALA A 3 -1.33 32.57 -13.46
CA ALA A 3 -1.81 31.66 -14.49
C ALA A 3 -1.20 30.26 -14.40
N GLU A 4 0.09 30.13 -14.07
CA GLU A 4 0.73 28.82 -13.83
C GLU A 4 0.18 28.15 -12.58
N THR A 5 -0.13 28.92 -11.55
CA THR A 5 -0.75 28.43 -10.33
C THR A 5 -2.16 27.91 -10.63
N ASP A 6 -2.95 28.63 -11.40
CA ASP A 6 -4.30 28.25 -11.80
C ASP A 6 -4.29 26.94 -12.62
N GLU A 7 -3.37 26.79 -13.56
CA GLU A 7 -3.23 25.54 -14.34
C GLU A 7 -2.77 24.37 -13.47
N ALA A 8 -1.84 24.59 -12.54
CA ALA A 8 -1.42 23.59 -11.59
C ALA A 8 -2.58 23.14 -10.68
N MET A 9 -3.41 24.07 -10.23
CA MET A 9 -4.59 23.76 -9.43
C MET A 9 -5.63 22.94 -10.21
N LYS A 10 -5.87 23.24 -11.49
CA LYS A 10 -6.73 22.43 -12.36
C LYS A 10 -6.22 20.99 -12.49
N PHE A 11 -4.91 20.82 -12.64
CA PHE A 11 -4.31 19.49 -12.69
C PHE A 11 -4.48 18.72 -11.36
N VAL A 12 -4.28 19.38 -10.23
CA VAL A 12 -4.52 18.80 -8.91
C VAL A 12 -5.99 18.39 -8.75
N GLU A 13 -6.91 19.28 -9.11
CA GLU A 13 -8.35 19.03 -9.05
C GLU A 13 -8.75 17.83 -9.92
N TYR A 14 -8.29 17.76 -11.16
CA TYR A 14 -8.48 16.61 -12.03
C TYR A 14 -7.93 15.33 -11.42
N SER A 15 -6.69 15.36 -10.94
CA SER A 15 -6.01 14.18 -10.38
C SER A 15 -6.70 13.65 -9.12
N MET A 16 -7.32 14.53 -8.35
CA MET A 16 -8.02 14.17 -7.12
C MET A 16 -9.51 13.80 -7.34
N ASN A 17 -10.05 14.00 -8.51
CA ASN A 17 -11.44 13.70 -8.86
C ASN A 17 -11.50 12.71 -10.04
N ASP A 18 -11.62 13.22 -11.27
CA ASP A 18 -11.87 12.39 -12.46
C ASP A 18 -10.70 11.44 -12.77
N GLY A 19 -9.46 11.87 -12.55
CA GLY A 19 -8.25 11.07 -12.74
C GLY A 19 -7.94 10.11 -11.62
N TYR A 20 -8.61 10.22 -10.46
CA TYR A 20 -8.22 9.47 -9.26
C TYR A 20 -8.34 7.95 -9.42
N THR A 21 -9.48 7.48 -9.91
CA THR A 21 -9.71 6.04 -10.15
C THR A 21 -8.75 5.49 -11.20
N SER A 22 -8.45 6.25 -12.25
CA SER A 22 -7.49 5.86 -13.28
C SER A 22 -6.08 5.67 -12.72
N THR A 23 -5.67 6.51 -11.78
CA THR A 23 -4.38 6.37 -11.08
C THR A 23 -4.34 5.10 -10.23
N LEU A 24 -5.43 4.75 -9.54
CA LEU A 24 -5.54 3.52 -8.75
C LEU A 24 -5.51 2.27 -9.64
N SER A 25 -6.03 2.34 -10.86
CA SER A 25 -6.13 1.20 -11.78
C SER A 25 -4.78 0.66 -12.28
N ILE A 26 -3.69 1.41 -12.11
CA ILE A 26 -2.36 0.98 -12.57
C ILE A 26 -1.87 -0.25 -11.79
N ALA A 27 -2.12 -0.32 -10.49
CA ALA A 27 -1.80 -1.46 -9.63
C ALA A 27 -2.70 -1.40 -8.38
N PRO A 28 -3.98 -1.77 -8.48
CA PRO A 28 -4.94 -1.59 -7.38
C PRO A 28 -4.57 -2.38 -6.13
N GLU A 29 -3.90 -3.51 -6.26
CA GLU A 29 -3.39 -4.31 -5.15
C GLU A 29 -2.27 -3.62 -4.36
N GLY A 30 -1.60 -2.65 -4.95
CA GLY A 30 -0.53 -1.88 -4.33
C GLY A 30 -0.89 -0.40 -4.08
N LYS A 31 -2.10 0.03 -4.43
CA LYS A 31 -2.54 1.43 -4.31
C LYS A 31 -3.91 1.51 -3.66
N PHE A 32 -3.94 1.87 -2.41
CA PHE A 32 -5.17 1.99 -1.65
C PHE A 32 -5.77 3.39 -1.75
N PRO A 33 -7.12 3.52 -1.81
CA PRO A 33 -7.79 4.81 -1.91
C PRO A 33 -7.73 5.58 -0.58
N VAL A 34 -6.75 6.45 -0.43
CA VAL A 34 -6.65 7.35 0.73
C VAL A 34 -7.84 8.31 0.76
N ARG A 35 -8.28 8.78 -0.41
CA ARG A 35 -9.54 9.52 -0.56
C ARG A 35 -10.68 8.52 -0.77
N ARG A 36 -11.60 8.46 0.19
CA ARG A 36 -12.69 7.46 0.18
C ARG A 36 -13.77 7.74 -0.86
N GLY A 37 -14.12 9.01 -1.05
CA GLY A 37 -15.18 9.39 -1.97
C GLY A 37 -15.20 10.88 -2.28
N ASN A 38 -16.32 11.36 -2.78
CA ASN A 38 -16.58 12.74 -3.15
C ASN A 38 -17.82 13.30 -2.42
N SER A 39 -18.23 14.52 -2.76
CA SER A 39 -19.38 15.18 -2.14
C SER A 39 -20.72 14.49 -2.40
N SER A 40 -20.83 13.71 -3.48
CA SER A 40 -22.06 13.01 -3.87
C SER A 40 -22.15 11.59 -3.30
N ASP A 41 -21.00 10.91 -3.14
CA ASP A 41 -20.89 9.59 -2.53
C ASP A 41 -19.57 9.50 -1.74
N SER A 42 -19.70 9.45 -0.42
CA SER A 42 -18.57 9.41 0.51
C SER A 42 -17.69 8.16 0.37
N GLU A 43 -18.12 7.17 -0.39
CA GLU A 43 -17.42 5.90 -0.61
C GLU A 43 -17.13 5.61 -2.10
N ALA A 44 -17.35 6.58 -2.98
CA ALA A 44 -17.26 6.38 -4.43
C ALA A 44 -15.92 5.78 -4.87
N PHE A 45 -14.80 6.26 -4.34
CA PHE A 45 -13.47 5.80 -4.74
C PHE A 45 -13.12 4.43 -4.15
N VAL A 46 -13.59 4.10 -2.95
CA VAL A 46 -13.43 2.77 -2.36
C VAL A 46 -14.21 1.74 -3.15
N LYS A 47 -15.47 2.03 -3.50
CA LYS A 47 -16.32 1.17 -4.34
C LYS A 47 -15.73 0.98 -5.73
N ALA A 48 -15.21 2.05 -6.33
CA ALA A 48 -14.54 1.98 -7.62
C ALA A 48 -13.27 1.12 -7.55
N TRP A 49 -12.43 1.33 -6.53
CA TRP A 49 -11.18 0.59 -6.33
C TRP A 49 -11.42 -0.92 -6.18
N SER A 50 -12.41 -1.35 -5.41
CA SER A 50 -12.70 -2.77 -5.22
C SER A 50 -13.09 -3.50 -6.51
N LYS A 51 -13.55 -2.77 -7.53
CA LYS A 51 -13.95 -3.28 -8.85
C LYS A 51 -12.83 -3.23 -9.89
N LEU A 52 -11.68 -2.66 -9.56
CA LEU A 52 -10.56 -2.58 -10.49
C LEU A 52 -9.91 -3.96 -10.67
N PRO A 53 -9.53 -4.31 -11.91
CA PRO A 53 -8.82 -5.56 -12.19
C PRO A 53 -7.47 -5.58 -11.48
N VAL A 54 -7.21 -6.64 -10.72
CA VAL A 54 -5.95 -6.83 -10.00
C VAL A 54 -4.89 -7.39 -10.93
N GLY A 55 -3.71 -6.81 -10.83
CA GLY A 55 -2.46 -7.40 -11.18
C GLY A 55 -2.22 -7.88 -12.58
N VAL A 56 -1.01 -8.35 -12.77
CA VAL A 56 -0.50 -8.79 -14.06
C VAL A 56 -1.10 -10.15 -14.44
N ASP A 57 -1.35 -11.02 -13.47
CA ASP A 57 -1.64 -12.42 -13.75
C ASP A 57 -3.13 -12.79 -13.76
N ARG A 58 -3.98 -12.13 -12.99
CA ARG A 58 -5.37 -12.55 -12.81
C ARG A 58 -6.40 -11.67 -13.50
N LYS A 59 -6.16 -10.38 -13.64
CA LYS A 59 -7.02 -9.40 -14.29
C LYS A 59 -8.50 -9.43 -13.84
N ALA A 60 -8.75 -9.89 -12.62
CA ALA A 60 -10.07 -9.93 -12.02
C ALA A 60 -10.22 -8.81 -10.99
N PRO A 61 -11.43 -8.27 -10.77
CA PRO A 61 -11.68 -7.31 -9.71
C PRO A 61 -11.30 -7.84 -8.32
N LEU A 62 -10.82 -6.96 -7.45
CA LEU A 62 -10.55 -7.30 -6.04
C LEU A 62 -11.77 -7.96 -5.37
N SER A 63 -12.96 -7.47 -5.68
CA SER A 63 -14.22 -7.98 -5.15
C SER A 63 -14.59 -9.40 -5.61
N GLU A 64 -13.92 -9.94 -6.63
CA GLU A 64 -14.06 -11.34 -7.05
C GLU A 64 -13.00 -12.25 -6.39
N LEU A 65 -11.90 -11.67 -5.93
CA LEU A 65 -10.77 -12.42 -5.34
C LEU A 65 -10.84 -12.47 -3.81
N TYR A 66 -11.42 -11.46 -3.21
CA TYR A 66 -11.49 -11.29 -1.75
C TYR A 66 -12.94 -11.05 -1.30
N ALA A 67 -13.29 -11.59 -0.15
CA ALA A 67 -14.58 -11.31 0.49
C ALA A 67 -14.71 -9.82 0.81
N GLN A 68 -15.94 -9.28 0.80
CA GLN A 68 -16.19 -7.87 1.06
C GLN A 68 -15.68 -7.44 2.44
N GLU A 69 -15.79 -8.31 3.43
CA GLU A 69 -15.30 -8.06 4.80
C GLU A 69 -13.79 -7.78 4.81
N MET A 70 -13.00 -8.50 4.00
CA MET A 70 -11.56 -8.28 3.88
C MET A 70 -11.26 -6.94 3.20
N ILE A 71 -12.02 -6.58 2.16
CA ILE A 71 -11.89 -5.28 1.49
C ILE A 71 -12.18 -4.15 2.47
N ASP A 72 -13.24 -4.28 3.25
CA ASP A 72 -13.64 -3.28 4.26
C ASP A 72 -12.61 -3.18 5.38
N GLU A 73 -12.01 -4.28 5.81
CA GLU A 73 -10.93 -4.30 6.79
C GLU A 73 -9.67 -3.59 6.27
N ILE A 74 -9.26 -3.85 5.03
CA ILE A 74 -8.13 -3.15 4.40
C ILE A 74 -8.39 -1.64 4.37
N VAL A 75 -9.56 -1.23 3.93
CA VAL A 75 -9.92 0.19 3.82
C VAL A 75 -10.00 0.85 5.20
N SER A 76 -10.57 0.19 6.20
CA SER A 76 -10.64 0.70 7.57
C SER A 76 -9.25 0.81 8.21
N GLY A 77 -8.37 -0.14 7.91
CA GLY A 77 -6.98 -0.17 8.37
C GLY A 77 -6.17 1.05 7.93
N LEU A 78 -6.52 1.71 6.82
CA LEU A 78 -5.85 2.92 6.37
C LEU A 78 -5.95 4.07 7.39
N SER A 79 -6.99 4.09 8.21
CA SER A 79 -7.17 5.12 9.25
C SER A 79 -6.14 5.03 10.38
N VAL A 80 -5.57 3.85 10.59
CA VAL A 80 -4.57 3.56 11.63
C VAL A 80 -3.20 3.20 11.04
N ALA A 81 -3.08 3.24 9.72
CA ALA A 81 -1.86 2.91 9.00
C ALA A 81 -0.73 3.89 9.37
N LYS A 82 0.46 3.33 9.60
CA LYS A 82 1.67 4.09 9.89
C LYS A 82 2.69 3.91 8.77
N ARG A 83 3.44 4.97 8.53
CA ARG A 83 4.62 4.89 7.66
C ARG A 83 5.77 4.39 8.50
N TRP A 84 6.22 3.18 8.20
CA TRP A 84 7.29 2.51 8.94
C TRP A 84 8.56 3.38 9.06
N GLY A 85 9.00 3.60 10.29
CA GLY A 85 10.15 4.42 10.64
C GLY A 85 9.92 5.93 10.55
N VAL A 86 8.87 6.42 9.89
CA VAL A 86 8.62 7.86 9.72
C VAL A 86 7.94 8.44 10.97
N SER A 87 6.87 7.81 11.42
CA SER A 87 6.09 8.26 12.59
C SER A 87 6.88 8.28 13.88
N GLU A 88 7.88 7.40 13.99
CA GLU A 88 8.75 7.23 15.14
C GLU A 88 10.07 8.01 15.01
N GLY A 89 10.28 8.78 13.95
CA GLY A 89 11.51 9.50 13.68
C GLY A 89 12.73 8.59 13.40
N GLN A 90 12.49 7.34 13.00
CA GLN A 90 13.52 6.31 12.78
C GLN A 90 13.76 6.00 11.28
N LEU A 91 13.60 6.99 10.42
CA LEU A 91 13.74 6.81 8.97
C LEU A 91 15.13 6.29 8.59
N SER A 92 16.19 6.73 9.27
CA SER A 92 17.55 6.24 9.03
C SER A 92 17.70 4.76 9.34
N LEU A 93 17.15 4.28 10.47
CA LEU A 93 17.14 2.87 10.83
C LEU A 93 16.29 2.04 9.85
N ALA A 94 15.11 2.52 9.51
CA ALA A 94 14.25 1.86 8.53
C ALA A 94 14.96 1.71 7.16
N SER A 95 15.69 2.75 6.73
CA SER A 95 16.48 2.71 5.50
C SER A 95 17.61 1.66 5.56
N LYS A 96 18.33 1.56 6.69
CA LYS A 96 19.36 0.54 6.88
C LYS A 96 18.78 -0.87 6.85
N ILE A 97 17.63 -1.09 7.49
CA ILE A 97 16.93 -2.38 7.48
C ILE A 97 16.50 -2.76 6.05
N ILE A 98 15.92 -1.84 5.30
CA ILE A 98 15.53 -2.07 3.91
C ILE A 98 16.75 -2.42 3.06
N ASN A 99 17.83 -1.67 3.17
CA ASN A 99 19.07 -1.88 2.40
C ASN A 99 19.78 -3.20 2.76
N SER A 100 19.64 -3.69 3.98
CA SER A 100 20.23 -4.98 4.40
C SER A 100 19.59 -6.18 3.69
N GLN A 101 18.37 -6.03 3.15
CA GLN A 101 17.56 -7.10 2.56
C GLN A 101 17.32 -8.31 3.49
N ALA A 102 17.58 -8.16 4.79
CA ALA A 102 17.48 -9.24 5.77
C ALA A 102 16.07 -9.85 5.81
N ILE A 103 15.04 -9.00 5.86
CA ILE A 103 13.65 -9.46 5.89
C ILE A 103 13.31 -10.25 4.64
N ASN A 104 13.62 -9.70 3.46
CA ASN A 104 13.30 -10.34 2.18
C ASN A 104 13.97 -11.70 2.04
N ARG A 105 15.25 -11.81 2.43
CA ARG A 105 16.02 -13.04 2.37
C ARG A 105 15.45 -14.11 3.32
N ILE A 106 15.12 -13.74 4.54
CA ILE A 106 14.60 -14.68 5.55
C ILE A 106 13.18 -15.13 5.17
N VAL A 107 12.32 -14.20 4.69
CA VAL A 107 10.98 -14.56 4.19
C VAL A 107 11.10 -15.54 3.03
N ARG A 108 12.04 -15.31 2.11
CA ARG A 108 12.27 -16.22 0.99
C ARG A 108 12.67 -17.61 1.46
N GLN A 109 13.61 -17.74 2.40
CA GLN A 109 13.98 -19.03 2.97
C GLN A 109 12.78 -19.78 3.59
N TYR A 110 11.87 -19.04 4.23
CA TYR A 110 10.64 -19.60 4.75
C TYR A 110 9.68 -20.05 3.64
N THR A 111 9.47 -19.22 2.61
CA THR A 111 8.58 -19.58 1.49
C THR A 111 9.12 -20.68 0.59
N ASP A 112 10.44 -20.87 0.57
CA ASP A 112 11.11 -21.95 -0.15
C ASP A 112 11.25 -23.23 0.71
N ASP A 113 10.55 -23.29 1.87
CA ASP A 113 10.57 -24.42 2.83
C ASP A 113 11.95 -24.77 3.40
N GLU A 114 12.92 -23.85 3.33
CA GLU A 114 14.27 -24.06 3.86
C GLU A 114 14.32 -23.95 5.39
N ILE A 115 13.47 -23.14 5.98
CA ILE A 115 13.38 -22.92 7.43
C ILE A 115 11.92 -22.88 7.91
N SER A 116 11.69 -23.23 9.18
CA SER A 116 10.38 -23.12 9.80
C SER A 116 10.01 -21.65 10.10
N ALA A 117 8.72 -21.36 10.29
CA ALA A 117 8.24 -20.03 10.68
C ALA A 117 8.90 -19.53 11.98
N SER A 118 9.07 -20.40 12.97
CA SER A 118 9.75 -20.06 14.23
C SER A 118 11.23 -19.73 14.04
N ALA A 119 11.93 -20.46 13.16
CA ALA A 119 13.30 -20.17 12.81
C ALA A 119 13.42 -18.84 12.03
N ALA A 120 12.48 -18.55 11.14
CA ALA A 120 12.43 -17.28 10.42
C ALA A 120 12.27 -16.08 11.38
N VAL A 121 11.35 -16.17 12.33
CA VAL A 121 11.17 -15.11 13.35
C VAL A 121 12.44 -14.94 14.20
N ALA A 122 13.06 -16.02 14.64
CA ALA A 122 14.31 -15.97 15.40
C ALA A 122 15.46 -15.34 14.60
N ALA A 123 15.61 -15.71 13.32
CA ALA A 123 16.60 -15.12 12.43
C ALA A 123 16.37 -13.63 12.19
N MET A 124 15.11 -13.19 11.95
CA MET A 124 14.78 -11.79 11.82
C MET A 124 15.15 -11.00 13.07
N ASN A 125 14.74 -11.46 14.24
CA ASN A 125 15.04 -10.78 15.49
C ASN A 125 16.56 -10.64 15.70
N LYS A 126 17.32 -11.70 15.42
CA LYS A 126 18.77 -11.70 15.54
C LYS A 126 19.42 -10.69 14.59
N GLU A 127 19.07 -10.72 13.31
CA GLU A 127 19.70 -9.84 12.31
C GLU A 127 19.29 -8.39 12.48
N LEU A 128 17.99 -8.11 12.70
CA LEU A 128 17.50 -6.74 12.87
C LEU A 128 18.07 -6.08 14.14
N SER A 129 18.31 -6.84 15.20
CA SER A 129 18.93 -6.30 16.43
C SER A 129 20.39 -5.87 16.23
N GLN A 130 21.05 -6.28 15.18
CA GLN A 130 22.43 -5.91 14.84
C GLN A 130 22.52 -4.66 13.95
N ILE A 131 21.40 -4.18 13.44
CA ILE A 131 21.32 -2.97 12.59
C ILE A 131 21.15 -1.74 13.49
N ASN A 132 22.19 -0.89 13.57
CA ASN A 132 22.22 0.33 14.38
C ASN A 132 22.21 1.59 13.50
#